data_a7ab9dddb7826aa53ae38402c6629990
#
_entry.id   a7ab9dddb7826aa53ae38402c6629990
#
_cell.length_a   1.000
_cell.length_b   1.000
_cell.length_c   1.000
_cell.angle_alpha   90.00
_cell.angle_beta   90.00
_cell.angle_gamma   90.00
#
_symmetry.space_group_name_H-M   'P 1'
#
loop_
_entity.id
_entity.type
_entity.pdbx_description
1 polymer ?
#
loop_
_entity_poly.entity_id
_entity_poly.type
_entity_poly.pdbx_seq_one_letter_code
_entity_poly.pdbx_strand_id
1 'polypeptide(L)'
;WNSVSSLICRERPVEPLESELIDWTVCAATRSSLGPNFVRILGYFREDGTDSVSKIEAAMRAKDPVAMVMAAHTLKGEALQFGALRLWGTAEVIEMTARACVEHHDTPDELLELVVGLRSMFEETLAVLEEDASPVVRERHPLGFGRQFG
;
A
#
# COMPACT_ATOMS: atom_id res chain seq x y z
N TRP A 1 -26.91 2.42 21.83
CA TRP A 1 -26.35 2.20 21.58
C TRP A 1 -25.41 2.54 21.58
N ASN A 2 -25.15 2.72 21.85
CA ASN A 2 -24.22 2.79 21.87
C ASN A 2 -23.30 2.38 21.99
N SER A 3 -23.80 2.38 23.13
CA SER A 3 -22.67 1.56 23.24
C SER A 3 -22.55 0.58 22.13
N VAL A 4 -23.63 0.13 21.67
CA VAL A 4 -23.64 -0.70 20.49
C VAL A 4 -23.03 0.00 19.34
N SER A 5 -23.33 1.26 19.16
CA SER A 5 -22.71 2.04 18.11
C SER A 5 -21.22 2.10 18.31
N SER A 6 -20.79 2.24 19.56
CA SER A 6 -19.39 2.25 19.84
C SER A 6 -18.75 0.95 19.44
N LEU A 7 -19.43 -0.15 19.72
CA LEU A 7 -18.89 -1.43 19.32
C LEU A 7 -18.75 -1.53 17.84
N ILE A 8 -19.73 -1.04 17.13
CA ILE A 8 -19.66 -1.06 15.69
C ILE A 8 -18.49 -0.24 15.22
N CYS A 9 -18.26 0.89 15.85
CA CYS A 9 -17.12 1.69 15.49
C CYS A 9 -15.83 0.94 15.74
N ARG A 10 -15.79 0.19 16.83
CA ARG A 10 -14.59 -0.56 17.11
C ARG A 10 -14.38 -1.66 16.12
N GLU A 11 -15.46 -2.12 15.52
CA GLU A 11 -15.33 -3.18 14.54
C GLU A 11 -15.06 -2.66 13.16
N ARG A 12 -15.03 -1.35 13.00
CA ARG A 12 -14.70 -0.83 11.72
C ARG A 12 -13.31 -1.29 11.31
N PRO A 13 -13.04 -1.28 10.03
CA PRO A 13 -11.73 -1.72 9.57
C PRO A 13 -10.62 -0.96 10.27
N VAL A 14 -9.51 -1.62 10.44
CA VAL A 14 -8.34 -1.01 11.03
C VAL A 14 -7.93 0.17 10.16
N GLU A 15 -7.58 1.27 10.79
CA GLU A 15 -7.11 2.43 10.05
C GLU A 15 -5.89 2.06 9.23
N PRO A 16 -5.75 2.62 8.04
CA PRO A 16 -4.60 2.25 7.20
C PRO A 16 -3.27 2.44 7.91
N LEU A 17 -3.12 3.50 8.69
CA LEU A 17 -1.86 3.77 9.36
C LEU A 17 -1.60 2.82 10.51
N GLU A 18 -2.62 2.10 10.96
CA GLU A 18 -2.48 1.13 12.06
C GLU A 18 -2.23 -0.27 11.56
N SER A 19 -2.34 -0.51 10.27
CA SER A 19 -2.10 -1.83 9.71
C SER A 19 -0.62 -2.15 9.72
N GLU A 20 -0.33 -3.44 9.71
CA GLU A 20 1.06 -3.86 9.49
C GLU A 20 1.51 -3.36 8.14
N LEU A 21 2.79 -3.06 8.05
CA LEU A 21 3.33 -2.56 6.79
C LEU A 21 3.23 -3.62 5.70
N ILE A 22 3.67 -4.85 5.99
CA ILE A 22 3.70 -5.94 5.01
C ILE A 22 3.04 -7.18 5.61
N ASP A 23 2.21 -7.84 4.82
CA ASP A 23 1.74 -9.17 5.13
C ASP A 23 2.72 -10.14 4.50
N TRP A 24 3.61 -10.68 5.32
CA TRP A 24 4.70 -11.52 4.79
C TRP A 24 4.21 -12.83 4.22
N THR A 25 3.05 -13.30 4.64
CA THR A 25 2.48 -14.51 4.04
C THR A 25 2.12 -14.26 2.58
N VAL A 26 1.49 -13.14 2.30
CA VAL A 26 1.14 -12.78 0.94
C VAL A 26 2.41 -12.53 0.12
N CYS A 27 3.35 -11.80 0.70
CA CYS A 27 4.61 -11.49 0.00
C CYS A 27 5.35 -12.77 -0.35
N ALA A 28 5.41 -13.72 0.59
CA ALA A 28 6.09 -14.99 0.34
C ALA A 28 5.39 -15.79 -0.75
N ALA A 29 4.06 -15.76 -0.78
CA ALA A 29 3.32 -16.45 -1.81
C ALA A 29 3.62 -15.86 -3.19
N THR A 30 3.67 -14.54 -3.26
CA THR A 30 3.99 -13.86 -4.52
C THR A 30 5.40 -14.19 -4.97
N ARG A 31 6.35 -14.18 -4.02
CA ARG A 31 7.72 -14.53 -4.34
C ARG A 31 7.80 -15.95 -4.88
N SER A 32 7.10 -16.87 -4.25
CA SER A 32 7.08 -18.26 -4.69
C SER A 32 6.50 -18.38 -6.10
N SER A 33 5.41 -17.69 -6.32
CA SER A 33 4.72 -17.73 -7.61
C SER A 33 5.56 -17.14 -8.73
N LEU A 34 6.25 -16.04 -8.47
CA LEU A 34 7.02 -15.35 -9.50
C LEU A 34 8.42 -15.94 -9.69
N GLY A 35 8.94 -16.60 -8.66
CA GLY A 35 10.26 -17.20 -8.74
C GLY A 35 11.32 -16.16 -9.07
N PRO A 36 12.19 -16.45 -10.05
CA PRO A 36 13.26 -15.51 -10.37
C PRO A 36 12.78 -14.19 -10.93
N ASN A 37 11.52 -14.10 -11.29
CA ASN A 37 10.98 -12.84 -11.79
C ASN A 37 10.60 -11.88 -10.68
N PHE A 38 10.63 -12.32 -9.42
CA PHE A 38 10.15 -11.51 -8.31
C PHE A 38 10.87 -10.16 -8.25
N VAL A 39 12.21 -10.19 -8.36
CA VAL A 39 12.99 -8.94 -8.26
C VAL A 39 12.63 -8.00 -9.40
N ARG A 40 12.44 -8.53 -10.60
CA ARG A 40 12.11 -7.70 -11.75
C ARG A 40 10.73 -7.07 -11.58
N ILE A 41 9.76 -7.86 -11.12
CA ILE A 41 8.41 -7.35 -10.92
C ILE A 41 8.40 -6.32 -9.79
N LEU A 42 9.22 -6.54 -8.77
CA LEU A 42 9.35 -5.54 -7.71
C LEU A 42 9.92 -4.23 -8.26
N GLY A 43 10.83 -4.32 -9.24
CA GLY A 43 11.35 -3.13 -9.91
C GLY A 43 10.25 -2.37 -10.65
N TYR A 44 9.34 -3.11 -11.30
CA TYR A 44 8.21 -2.45 -11.94
C TYR A 44 7.31 -1.77 -10.91
N PHE A 45 7.12 -2.40 -9.75
CA PHE A 45 6.35 -1.79 -8.69
C PHE A 45 6.99 -0.48 -8.24
N ARG A 46 8.33 -0.45 -8.17
CA ARG A 46 9.02 0.79 -7.83
C ARG A 46 8.68 1.89 -8.84
N GLU A 47 8.77 1.57 -10.12
CA GLU A 47 8.56 2.57 -11.16
C GLU A 47 7.10 2.99 -11.25
N ASP A 48 6.22 2.01 -11.30
CA ASP A 48 4.80 2.30 -11.48
C ASP A 48 4.20 2.91 -10.23
N GLY A 49 4.64 2.44 -9.08
CA GLY A 49 4.16 3.00 -7.82
C GLY A 49 4.60 4.43 -7.61
N THR A 50 5.85 4.74 -7.98
CA THR A 50 6.33 6.11 -7.91
C THR A 50 5.46 7.00 -8.81
N ASP A 51 5.16 6.52 -10.00
CA ASP A 51 4.32 7.27 -10.93
C ASP A 51 2.90 7.47 -10.35
N SER A 52 2.35 6.42 -9.75
CA SER A 52 1.02 6.53 -9.16
C SER A 52 0.98 7.53 -8.01
N VAL A 53 2.00 7.48 -7.15
CA VAL A 53 2.08 8.44 -6.05
C VAL A 53 2.18 9.86 -6.58
N SER A 54 3.01 10.07 -7.60
CA SER A 54 3.15 11.39 -8.21
C SER A 54 1.83 11.88 -8.79
N LYS A 55 1.08 10.99 -9.42
CA LYS A 55 -0.20 11.36 -9.99
C LYS A 55 -1.22 11.70 -8.91
N ILE A 56 -1.20 10.97 -7.80
CA ILE A 56 -2.09 11.27 -6.68
C ILE A 56 -1.75 12.65 -6.11
N GLU A 57 -0.46 12.93 -5.96
CA GLU A 57 -0.04 14.24 -5.46
C GLU A 57 -0.47 15.37 -6.39
N ALA A 58 -0.29 15.15 -7.69
CA ALA A 58 -0.69 16.15 -8.67
C ALA A 58 -2.21 16.36 -8.67
N ALA A 59 -2.96 15.26 -8.53
CA ALA A 59 -4.41 15.35 -8.47
C ALA A 59 -4.86 16.13 -7.25
N MET A 60 -4.15 15.94 -6.11
CA MET A 60 -4.46 16.69 -4.90
C MET A 60 -4.25 18.17 -5.12
N ARG A 61 -3.13 18.54 -5.73
CA ARG A 61 -2.84 19.95 -5.99
C ARG A 61 -3.87 20.56 -6.94
N ALA A 62 -4.33 19.77 -7.90
CA ALA A 62 -5.31 20.24 -8.89
C ALA A 62 -6.75 20.12 -8.38
N LYS A 63 -6.94 19.52 -7.21
CA LYS A 63 -8.25 19.23 -6.66
C LYS A 63 -9.11 18.46 -7.64
N ASP A 64 -8.50 17.43 -8.24
CA ASP A 64 -9.09 16.63 -9.30
C ASP A 64 -9.36 15.22 -8.79
N PRO A 65 -10.57 14.96 -8.25
CA PRO A 65 -10.83 13.64 -7.71
C PRO A 65 -10.89 12.53 -8.77
N VAL A 66 -11.23 12.87 -10.00
CA VAL A 66 -11.29 11.85 -11.06
C VAL A 66 -9.89 11.27 -11.29
N ALA A 67 -8.89 12.14 -11.46
CA ALA A 67 -7.52 11.69 -11.67
C ALA A 67 -7.02 10.91 -10.45
N MET A 68 -7.44 11.33 -9.27
CA MET A 68 -7.03 10.67 -8.03
C MET A 68 -7.55 9.24 -7.95
N VAL A 69 -8.80 9.02 -8.36
CA VAL A 69 -9.40 7.69 -8.35
C VAL A 69 -8.56 6.72 -9.18
N MET A 70 -8.21 7.12 -10.39
CA MET A 70 -7.49 6.23 -11.29
C MET A 70 -6.13 5.85 -10.73
N ALA A 71 -5.40 6.84 -10.24
CA ALA A 71 -4.06 6.58 -9.74
C ALA A 71 -4.08 5.76 -8.46
N ALA A 72 -5.04 6.04 -7.57
CA ALA A 72 -5.14 5.28 -6.32
C ALA A 72 -5.56 3.83 -6.59
N HIS A 73 -6.42 3.62 -7.55
CA HIS A 73 -6.85 2.27 -7.90
C HIS A 73 -5.65 1.44 -8.40
N THR A 74 -4.84 2.04 -9.24
CA THR A 74 -3.65 1.36 -9.76
C THR A 74 -2.69 1.02 -8.62
N LEU A 75 -2.42 1.99 -7.76
CA LEU A 75 -1.50 1.77 -6.65
C LEU A 75 -2.03 0.68 -5.71
N LYS A 76 -3.32 0.68 -5.47
CA LYS A 76 -3.94 -0.31 -4.60
C LYS A 76 -3.71 -1.73 -5.13
N GLY A 77 -3.91 -1.92 -6.42
CA GLY A 77 -3.71 -3.23 -7.02
C GLY A 77 -2.28 -3.71 -6.93
N GLU A 78 -1.35 -2.81 -7.14
CA GLU A 78 0.07 -3.16 -7.05
C GLU A 78 0.47 -3.48 -5.62
N ALA A 79 -0.02 -2.70 -4.68
CA ALA A 79 0.30 -2.94 -3.28
C ALA A 79 -0.22 -4.29 -2.81
N LEU A 80 -1.40 -4.67 -3.28
CA LEU A 80 -1.99 -5.94 -2.87
C LEU A 80 -1.11 -7.12 -3.31
N GLN A 81 -0.52 -7.03 -4.47
CA GLN A 81 0.28 -8.11 -5.01
C GLN A 81 1.45 -8.46 -4.08
N PHE A 82 2.02 -7.48 -3.42
CA PHE A 82 3.18 -7.71 -2.55
C PHE A 82 2.80 -7.80 -1.07
N GLY A 83 1.51 -7.76 -0.76
CA GLY A 83 1.09 -7.81 0.62
C GLY A 83 1.37 -6.53 1.37
N ALA A 84 1.50 -5.41 0.66
CA ALA A 84 1.81 -4.12 1.29
C ALA A 84 0.53 -3.55 1.90
N LEU A 85 0.17 -4.05 3.07
CA LEU A 85 -1.14 -3.81 3.67
C LEU A 85 -1.40 -2.35 3.98
N ARG A 86 -0.42 -1.67 4.58
CA ARG A 86 -0.65 -0.28 4.96
C ARG A 86 -0.81 0.58 3.73
N LEU A 87 0.03 0.35 2.72
CA LEU A 87 -0.07 1.08 1.47
C LEU A 87 -1.39 0.77 0.78
N TRP A 88 -1.76 -0.51 0.75
CA TRP A 88 -3.03 -0.92 0.15
C TRP A 88 -4.21 -0.22 0.82
N GLY A 89 -4.22 -0.23 2.16
CA GLY A 89 -5.32 0.39 2.90
C GLY A 89 -5.41 1.88 2.67
N THR A 90 -4.26 2.55 2.61
CA THR A 90 -4.23 3.98 2.36
C THR A 90 -4.74 4.29 0.95
N ALA A 91 -4.28 3.51 -0.04
CA ALA A 91 -4.75 3.70 -1.41
C ALA A 91 -6.26 3.43 -1.52
N GLU A 92 -6.75 2.44 -0.77
CA GLU A 92 -8.18 2.15 -0.75
C GLU A 92 -8.98 3.33 -0.23
N VAL A 93 -8.55 3.93 0.89
CA VAL A 93 -9.25 5.08 1.45
C VAL A 93 -9.22 6.23 0.46
N ILE A 94 -8.07 6.48 -0.17
CA ILE A 94 -7.96 7.56 -1.14
C ILE A 94 -8.91 7.31 -2.31
N GLU A 95 -8.92 6.09 -2.83
CA GLU A 95 -9.79 5.77 -3.97
C GLU A 95 -11.26 5.95 -3.62
N MET A 96 -11.69 5.40 -2.48
CA MET A 96 -13.11 5.43 -2.12
C MET A 96 -13.58 6.84 -1.83
N THR A 97 -12.76 7.62 -1.12
CA THR A 97 -13.13 8.99 -0.81
C THR A 97 -13.15 9.84 -2.07
N ALA A 98 -12.18 9.63 -2.96
CA ALA A 98 -12.16 10.38 -4.21
C ALA A 98 -13.37 10.04 -5.08
N ARG A 99 -13.78 8.77 -5.09
CA ARG A 99 -15.00 8.40 -5.83
C ARG A 99 -16.21 9.13 -5.29
N ALA A 100 -16.33 9.23 -3.97
CA ALA A 100 -17.44 9.95 -3.37
C ALA A 100 -17.39 11.42 -3.76
N CYS A 101 -16.19 11.99 -3.82
CA CYS A 101 -16.05 13.39 -4.23
C CYS A 101 -16.50 13.59 -5.68
N VAL A 102 -16.17 12.63 -6.56
CA VAL A 102 -16.64 12.71 -7.93
C VAL A 102 -18.17 12.68 -7.97
N GLU A 103 -18.74 11.77 -7.20
CA GLU A 103 -20.18 11.57 -7.21
C GLU A 103 -20.92 12.82 -6.70
N HIS A 104 -20.36 13.49 -5.71
CA HIS A 104 -21.01 14.63 -5.09
C HIS A 104 -20.47 15.96 -5.58
N HIS A 105 -19.59 15.94 -6.58
CA HIS A 105 -19.00 17.17 -7.15
C HIS A 105 -18.24 17.96 -6.11
N ASP A 106 -17.54 17.25 -5.22
CA ASP A 106 -16.72 17.86 -4.17
C ASP A 106 -15.26 17.81 -4.52
N THR A 107 -14.46 18.57 -3.80
CA THR A 107 -13.01 18.48 -3.91
C THR A 107 -12.49 17.49 -2.86
N PRO A 108 -11.32 16.88 -3.10
CA PRO A 108 -10.81 15.85 -2.21
C PRO A 108 -9.99 16.40 -1.05
N ASP A 109 -10.40 17.53 -0.50
CA ASP A 109 -9.61 18.23 0.51
C ASP A 109 -9.38 17.41 1.77
N GLU A 110 -10.34 16.56 2.13
CA GLU A 110 -10.19 15.77 3.35
C GLU A 110 -9.10 14.71 3.23
N LEU A 111 -8.59 14.48 2.03
CA LEU A 111 -7.53 13.49 1.81
C LEU A 111 -6.14 14.08 1.94
N LEU A 112 -6.03 15.37 2.21
CA LEU A 112 -4.74 16.03 2.18
C LEU A 112 -3.70 15.35 3.07
N GLU A 113 -4.07 15.02 4.30
CA GLU A 113 -3.12 14.41 5.21
C GLU A 113 -2.63 13.06 4.73
N LEU A 114 -3.55 12.24 4.20
CA LEU A 114 -3.15 10.94 3.69
C LEU A 114 -2.22 11.09 2.49
N VAL A 115 -2.52 12.03 1.62
CA VAL A 115 -1.70 12.24 0.43
C VAL A 115 -0.31 12.76 0.81
N VAL A 116 -0.25 13.65 1.80
CA VAL A 116 1.03 14.19 2.24
C VAL A 116 1.94 13.09 2.76
N GLY A 117 1.38 12.09 3.46
CA GLY A 117 2.18 11.01 4.00
C GLY A 117 2.41 9.85 3.06
N LEU A 118 1.79 9.87 1.88
CA LEU A 118 1.76 8.70 1.03
C LEU A 118 3.13 8.33 0.45
N ARG A 119 3.89 9.32 0.00
CA ARG A 119 5.19 9.05 -0.61
C ARG A 119 6.14 8.41 0.38
N SER A 120 6.17 8.92 1.60
CA SER A 120 7.01 8.38 2.64
C SER A 120 6.63 6.93 2.95
N MET A 121 5.34 6.67 3.03
CA MET A 121 4.85 5.32 3.28
C MET A 121 5.22 4.38 2.13
N PHE A 122 5.08 4.84 0.90
CA PHE A 122 5.45 4.05 -0.27
C PHE A 122 6.94 3.72 -0.24
N GLU A 123 7.77 4.72 0.03
CA GLU A 123 9.21 4.51 0.05
C GLU A 123 9.63 3.58 1.17
N GLU A 124 9.01 3.69 2.32
CA GLU A 124 9.29 2.79 3.43
C GLU A 124 8.90 1.36 3.05
N THR A 125 7.74 1.20 2.45
CA THR A 125 7.27 -0.11 2.02
C THR A 125 8.23 -0.73 1.02
N LEU A 126 8.63 0.06 0.05
CA LEU A 126 9.50 -0.41 -1.00
C LEU A 126 10.87 -0.81 -0.45
N ALA A 127 11.40 0.01 0.48
CA ALA A 127 12.69 -0.30 1.09
C ALA A 127 12.66 -1.62 1.83
N VAL A 128 11.59 -1.88 2.55
CA VAL A 128 11.46 -3.12 3.30
C VAL A 128 11.36 -4.31 2.34
N LEU A 129 10.59 -4.17 1.28
CA LEU A 129 10.44 -5.24 0.31
C LEU A 129 11.75 -5.52 -0.42
N GLU A 130 12.48 -4.48 -0.77
CA GLU A 130 13.75 -4.65 -1.48
C GLU A 130 14.81 -5.25 -0.57
N GLU A 131 14.81 -4.88 0.68
CA GLU A 131 15.75 -5.45 1.62
C GLU A 131 15.48 -6.93 1.82
N ASP A 132 14.23 -7.31 1.95
CA ASP A 132 13.86 -8.71 2.10
C ASP A 132 14.24 -9.52 0.86
N ALA A 133 14.17 -8.91 -0.30
CA ALA A 133 14.51 -9.59 -1.54
C ALA A 133 16.01 -9.76 -1.73
N SER A 134 16.81 -9.04 -0.95
CA SER A 134 18.26 -9.10 -1.07
C SER A 134 18.78 -10.46 -0.65
N PRO A 135 19.66 -11.08 -1.45
CA PRO A 135 20.21 -12.38 -1.05
C PRO A 135 20.94 -12.34 0.29
N VAL A 136 21.63 -11.23 0.56
CA VAL A 136 22.37 -11.11 1.83
C VAL A 136 21.42 -11.14 3.02
N VAL A 137 20.33 -10.40 2.93
CA VAL A 137 19.35 -10.39 4.01
C VAL A 137 18.73 -11.76 4.16
N ARG A 138 18.40 -12.39 3.06
CA ARG A 138 17.78 -13.71 3.13
C ARG A 138 18.66 -14.72 3.80
N GLU A 139 19.96 -14.64 3.58
CA GLU A 139 20.87 -15.57 4.22
C GLU A 139 20.90 -15.40 5.71
N ARG A 140 20.61 -14.22 6.20
CA ARG A 140 20.67 -13.95 7.62
C ARG A 140 19.36 -14.18 8.35
N HIS A 141 18.29 -14.40 7.62
CA HIS A 141 17.02 -14.64 8.25
C HIS A 141 16.98 -16.03 8.82
N PRO A 142 16.65 -16.11 10.08
CA PRO A 142 16.59 -17.42 10.68
C PRO A 142 15.45 -18.25 10.21
N LEU A 143 14.60 -17.74 9.48
CA LEU A 143 13.56 -18.41 9.05
C LEU A 143 13.90 -19.60 8.45
N GLY A 144 14.12 -19.45 8.55
CA GLY A 144 14.33 -20.27 8.24
C GLY A 144 15.15 -20.81 8.97
N PHE A 145 15.29 -21.02 9.48
CA PHE A 145 15.74 -21.41 10.09
C PHE A 145 16.48 -22.08 9.75
N GLY A 146 16.63 -22.03 9.28
CA GLY A 146 17.12 -22.44 8.86
C GLY A 146 18.32 -22.70 8.72
N ARG A 147 18.69 -22.56 9.05
CA ARG A 147 19.60 -22.55 8.98
C ARG A 147 20.19 -23.30 9.49
N GLN A 148 19.97 -23.68 9.72
CA GLN A 148 20.28 -24.15 10.14
C GLN A 148 20.70 -25.07 9.78
N PHE A 149 20.82 -25.33 9.23
CA PHE A 149 20.88 -25.78 8.67
C PHE A 149 21.43 -25.95 8.41
N GLY A 150 21.57 -25.93 8.61
CA GLY A 150 21.88 -25.78 8.37
C GLY A 150 21.98 -25.57 8.01
#